data_73ab3b41f667d97a49b3c0c977291865
#
_entry.id   73ab3b41f667d97a49b3c0c977291865
#
_cell.length_a   1.000
_cell.length_b   1.000
_cell.length_c   1.000
_cell.angle_alpha   90.00
_cell.angle_beta   90.00
_cell.angle_gamma   90.00
#
_symmetry.space_group_name_H-M   'P 1'
#
loop_
_entity.id
_entity.type
_entity.pdbx_description
1 polymer ?
#
loop_
_entity_poly.entity_id
_entity_poly.type
_entity_poly.pdbx_seq_one_letter_code
_entity_poly.pdbx_strand_id
1 'polypeptide(L)'
;MLFRSPVAEPAPHTAELWAREVRRRLGNWEAIERLLEDLVHRQGFVECLYFYDGRHGQTALVVNRGIVGDREVPGAVRNGEGFSERPWYKSAVKEGHTVLTPLFNSLFSGRPIFTTATPIYDQGELQGVLGLDVNVDSWTKI
;
A
#
# COMPACT_ATOMS: atom_id res chain seq x y z
N MET A 1 6.40 -20.63 17.32
CA MET A 1 6.34 -19.33 17.90
C MET A 1 6.17 -18.32 16.81
N LEU A 2 5.28 -17.48 17.03
CA LEU A 2 5.15 -16.41 16.09
C LEU A 2 6.35 -15.51 16.18
N PHE A 3 7.01 -15.35 15.08
CA PHE A 3 8.13 -14.45 15.01
C PHE A 3 7.64 -13.01 15.10
N ARG A 4 8.07 -12.31 16.13
CA ARG A 4 7.80 -10.91 16.26
C ARG A 4 9.03 -10.13 15.94
N SER A 5 9.08 -9.63 14.73
CA SER A 5 10.16 -8.77 14.34
C SER A 5 9.87 -7.35 14.82
N PRO A 6 10.79 -6.71 15.55
CA PRO A 6 10.66 -5.28 15.85
C PRO A 6 10.59 -4.44 14.58
N VAL A 7 11.04 -5.02 13.48
CA VAL A 7 11.04 -4.37 12.17
C VAL A 7 9.66 -4.41 11.53
N ALA A 8 8.89 -5.50 11.75
CA ALA A 8 7.59 -5.68 11.11
C ALA A 8 6.45 -4.95 11.81
N GLU A 9 6.53 -4.73 13.11
CA GLU A 9 5.45 -4.14 13.89
C GLU A 9 5.07 -2.71 13.50
N PRO A 10 6.01 -1.79 13.21
CA PRO A 10 5.62 -0.42 12.84
C PRO A 10 4.84 -0.32 11.54
N ALA A 11 5.01 -1.27 10.60
CA ALA A 11 4.38 -1.16 9.29
C ALA A 11 2.85 -1.18 9.34
N PRO A 12 2.19 -2.12 10.08
CA PRO A 12 0.74 -2.07 10.21
C PRO A 12 0.24 -0.79 10.86
N HIS A 13 0.97 -0.29 11.87
CA HIS A 13 0.61 0.95 12.53
C HIS A 13 0.70 2.14 11.57
N THR A 14 1.77 2.23 10.81
CA THR A 14 1.95 3.26 9.79
C THR A 14 0.82 3.18 8.75
N ALA A 15 0.52 1.97 8.28
CA ALA A 15 -0.54 1.75 7.30
C ALA A 15 -1.90 2.23 7.83
N GLU A 16 -2.19 1.98 9.10
CA GLU A 16 -3.45 2.41 9.71
C GLU A 16 -3.53 3.92 9.87
N LEU A 17 -2.44 4.56 10.27
CA LEU A 17 -2.39 6.02 10.36
C LEU A 17 -2.61 6.65 8.98
N TRP A 18 -1.95 6.12 7.96
CA TRP A 18 -2.06 6.64 6.60
C TRP A 18 -3.44 6.37 6.01
N ALA A 19 -4.05 5.24 6.36
CA ALA A 19 -5.42 4.95 5.95
C ALA A 19 -6.41 5.97 6.51
N ARG A 20 -6.21 6.43 7.74
CA ARG A 20 -7.03 7.49 8.32
C ARG A 20 -6.89 8.78 7.54
N GLU A 21 -5.67 9.10 7.08
CA GLU A 21 -5.44 10.31 6.28
C GLU A 21 -6.12 10.22 4.92
N VAL A 22 -6.08 9.03 4.28
CA VAL A 22 -6.81 8.80 3.03
C VAL A 22 -8.32 8.94 3.27
N ARG A 23 -8.82 8.36 4.35
CA ARG A 23 -10.24 8.41 4.68
C ARG A 23 -10.75 9.85 4.80
N ARG A 24 -9.96 10.73 5.38
CA ARG A 24 -10.32 12.15 5.52
C ARG A 24 -10.46 12.87 4.19
N ARG A 25 -9.91 12.30 3.14
CA ARG A 25 -9.88 12.89 1.79
C ARG A 25 -10.79 12.17 0.81
N LEU A 26 -11.60 11.24 1.29
CA LEU A 26 -12.57 10.56 0.43
C LEU A 26 -13.48 11.59 -0.21
N GLY A 27 -13.75 11.39 -1.51
CA GLY A 27 -14.50 12.36 -2.30
C GLY A 27 -13.64 13.42 -2.98
N ASN A 28 -12.34 13.46 -2.67
CA ASN A 28 -11.41 14.37 -3.33
C ASN A 28 -10.19 13.57 -3.81
N TRP A 29 -10.30 13.02 -5.02
CA TRP A 29 -9.30 12.12 -5.57
C TRP A 29 -7.92 12.80 -5.72
N GLU A 30 -7.89 14.05 -6.18
CA GLU A 30 -6.63 14.77 -6.30
C GLU A 30 -5.93 14.94 -4.95
N ALA A 31 -6.69 15.15 -3.89
CA ALA A 31 -6.11 15.25 -2.56
C ALA A 31 -5.52 13.92 -2.11
N ILE A 32 -6.15 12.80 -2.48
CA ILE A 32 -5.61 11.47 -2.19
C ILE A 32 -4.30 11.28 -2.95
N GLU A 33 -4.27 11.61 -4.24
CA GLU A 33 -3.06 11.47 -5.03
C GLU A 33 -1.90 12.29 -4.47
N ARG A 34 -2.16 13.54 -4.10
CA ARG A 34 -1.14 14.40 -3.49
C ARG A 34 -0.66 13.86 -2.16
N LEU A 35 -1.58 13.31 -1.37
CA LEU A 35 -1.23 12.71 -0.09
C LEU A 35 -0.27 11.54 -0.27
N LEU A 36 -0.56 10.64 -1.20
CA LEU A 36 0.29 9.47 -1.43
C LEU A 36 1.68 9.88 -1.90
N GLU A 37 1.78 10.90 -2.76
CA GLU A 37 3.05 11.47 -3.18
C GLU A 37 3.87 11.98 -2.00
N ASP A 38 3.20 12.62 -1.06
CA ASP A 38 3.85 13.14 0.13
C ASP A 38 4.27 12.02 1.08
N LEU A 39 3.38 11.06 1.30
CA LEU A 39 3.61 9.98 2.26
C LEU A 39 4.70 9.00 1.82
N VAL A 40 4.82 8.72 0.53
CA VAL A 40 5.75 7.71 0.03
C VAL A 40 7.20 8.03 0.40
N HIS A 41 7.51 9.29 0.61
CA HIS A 41 8.87 9.74 0.95
C HIS A 41 9.10 9.93 2.45
N ARG A 42 8.07 9.77 3.27
CA ARG A 42 8.23 9.98 4.72
C ARG A 42 8.97 8.86 5.42
N GLN A 43 8.88 7.65 4.87
CA GLN A 43 9.54 6.48 5.42
C GLN A 43 10.40 5.85 4.33
N GLY A 44 11.69 5.71 4.59
CA GLY A 44 12.64 5.21 3.60
C GLY A 44 12.43 3.75 3.19
N PHE A 45 11.59 3.02 3.90
CA PHE A 45 11.31 1.61 3.59
C PHE A 45 10.10 1.41 2.67
N VAL A 46 9.34 2.45 2.39
CA VAL A 46 8.16 2.33 1.54
C VAL A 46 8.59 2.32 0.08
N GLU A 47 8.33 1.22 -0.60
CA GLU A 47 8.65 1.08 -2.01
C GLU A 47 7.55 1.60 -2.91
N CYS A 48 6.29 1.29 -2.56
CA CYS A 48 5.13 1.68 -3.34
C CYS A 48 3.95 1.89 -2.40
N LEU A 49 3.14 2.88 -2.71
CA LEU A 49 1.96 3.21 -1.93
C LEU A 49 0.81 3.40 -2.90
N TYR A 50 -0.32 2.75 -2.65
CA TYR A 50 -1.45 2.83 -3.59
C TYR A 50 -2.77 2.72 -2.85
N PHE A 51 -3.77 3.44 -3.38
CA PHE A 51 -5.14 3.32 -2.94
C PHE A 51 -6.00 2.88 -4.11
N TYR A 52 -6.62 1.71 -3.95
CA TYR A 52 -7.45 1.11 -4.98
C TYR A 52 -8.91 1.21 -4.57
N ASP A 53 -9.69 1.95 -5.37
CA ASP A 53 -11.13 2.06 -5.23
C ASP A 53 -11.79 1.21 -6.31
N GLY A 54 -12.16 -0.01 -5.97
CA GLY A 54 -12.77 -0.93 -6.92
C GLY A 54 -14.17 -0.54 -7.35
N ARG A 55 -14.86 0.29 -6.55
CA ARG A 55 -16.24 0.73 -6.87
C ARG A 55 -16.26 1.67 -8.07
N HIS A 56 -15.24 2.53 -8.17
CA HIS A 56 -15.14 3.54 -9.21
C HIS A 56 -14.06 3.24 -10.23
N GLY A 57 -13.35 2.10 -10.08
CA GLY A 57 -12.28 1.72 -10.98
C GLY A 57 -11.11 2.70 -10.97
N GLN A 58 -10.85 3.34 -9.82
CA GLN A 58 -9.79 4.33 -9.69
C GLN A 58 -8.63 3.77 -8.88
N THR A 59 -7.42 4.11 -9.29
CA THR A 59 -6.21 3.73 -8.57
C THR A 59 -5.28 4.93 -8.50
N ALA A 60 -4.86 5.28 -7.28
CA ALA A 60 -3.78 6.21 -7.06
C ALA A 60 -2.56 5.36 -6.66
N LEU A 61 -1.46 5.50 -7.37
CA LEU A 61 -0.27 4.68 -7.12
C LEU A 61 0.97 5.54 -7.29
N VAL A 62 1.84 5.51 -6.29
CA VAL A 62 3.12 6.22 -6.32
C VAL A 62 4.23 5.27 -5.90
N VAL A 63 5.39 5.40 -6.52
CA VAL A 63 6.56 4.60 -6.20
C VAL A 63 7.62 5.49 -5.58
N ASN A 64 8.43 4.90 -4.70
CA ASN A 64 9.57 5.59 -4.12
C ASN A 64 10.74 5.49 -5.08
N ARG A 65 11.04 6.59 -5.76
CA ARG A 65 12.11 6.61 -6.76
C ARG A 65 13.50 6.39 -6.17
N GLY A 66 13.65 6.63 -4.88
CA GLY A 66 14.90 6.30 -4.19
C GLY A 66 15.16 4.79 -4.08
N ILE A 67 14.12 3.99 -4.20
CA ILE A 67 14.22 2.52 -4.18
C ILE A 67 14.12 1.94 -5.59
N VAL A 68 13.12 2.40 -6.34
CA VAL A 68 12.77 1.82 -7.65
C VAL A 68 13.63 2.41 -8.76
N GLY A 69 14.17 3.61 -8.57
CA GLY A 69 14.93 4.31 -9.60
C GLY A 69 14.03 4.80 -10.72
N ASP A 70 14.55 4.79 -11.95
CA ASP A 70 13.85 5.32 -13.12
C ASP A 70 12.97 4.31 -13.84
N ARG A 71 12.76 3.14 -13.24
CA ARG A 71 11.92 2.11 -13.86
C ARG A 71 10.52 2.61 -14.07
N GLU A 72 9.97 2.34 -15.23
CA GLU A 72 8.59 2.68 -15.52
C GLU A 72 7.64 1.74 -14.78
N VAL A 73 6.53 2.31 -14.32
CA VAL A 73 5.44 1.51 -13.77
C VAL A 73 4.55 1.11 -14.94
N PRO A 74 4.36 -0.20 -15.19
CA PRO A 74 3.47 -0.62 -16.27
C PRO A 74 2.08 0.01 -16.12
N GLY A 75 1.47 0.39 -17.25
CA GLY A 75 0.15 1.01 -17.26
C GLY A 75 -0.91 0.18 -16.55
N ALA A 76 -0.90 -1.14 -16.75
CA ALA A 76 -1.83 -2.04 -16.09
C ALA A 76 -1.73 -1.95 -14.56
N VAL A 77 -0.51 -1.88 -14.03
CA VAL A 77 -0.28 -1.76 -12.59
C VAL A 77 -0.73 -0.38 -12.10
N ARG A 78 -0.37 0.67 -12.83
CA ARG A 78 -0.75 2.04 -12.48
C ARG A 78 -2.26 2.20 -12.43
N ASN A 79 -2.98 1.49 -13.29
CA ASN A 79 -4.44 1.52 -13.34
C ASN A 79 -5.11 0.52 -12.40
N GLY A 80 -4.33 -0.27 -11.67
CA GLY A 80 -4.86 -1.25 -10.72
C GLY A 80 -5.55 -2.43 -11.37
N GLU A 81 -5.18 -2.78 -12.59
CA GLU A 81 -5.81 -3.91 -13.28
C GLU A 81 -5.52 -5.20 -12.53
N GLY A 82 -6.59 -5.95 -12.27
CA GLY A 82 -6.51 -7.21 -11.53
C GLY A 82 -6.27 -7.07 -10.04
N PHE A 83 -6.26 -5.85 -9.48
CA PHE A 83 -6.00 -5.66 -8.06
C PHE A 83 -7.05 -6.35 -7.18
N SER A 84 -8.32 -6.35 -7.59
CA SER A 84 -9.38 -7.00 -6.84
C SER A 84 -9.21 -8.53 -6.76
N GLU A 85 -8.39 -9.10 -7.64
CA GLU A 85 -8.08 -10.54 -7.64
C GLU A 85 -6.83 -10.88 -6.84
N ARG A 86 -6.09 -9.88 -6.38
CA ARG A 86 -4.85 -10.11 -5.64
C ARG A 86 -5.13 -10.60 -4.23
N PRO A 87 -4.27 -11.50 -3.70
CA PRO A 87 -4.46 -12.02 -2.35
C PRO A 87 -4.54 -10.94 -1.27
N TRP A 88 -3.73 -9.88 -1.39
CA TRP A 88 -3.74 -8.79 -0.40
C TRP A 88 -5.11 -8.09 -0.35
N TYR A 89 -5.72 -7.88 -1.51
CA TYR A 89 -7.04 -7.24 -1.59
C TYR A 89 -8.11 -8.15 -0.99
N LYS A 90 -8.15 -9.40 -1.44
CA LYS A 90 -9.14 -10.37 -0.96
C LYS A 90 -9.05 -10.58 0.54
N SER A 91 -7.83 -10.70 1.06
CA SER A 91 -7.62 -10.87 2.50
C SER A 91 -8.07 -9.64 3.29
N ALA A 92 -7.70 -8.44 2.85
CA ALA A 92 -8.09 -7.21 3.54
C ALA A 92 -9.61 -7.06 3.60
N VAL A 93 -10.29 -7.32 2.48
CA VAL A 93 -11.75 -7.23 2.42
C VAL A 93 -12.41 -8.28 3.29
N LYS A 94 -11.90 -9.51 3.26
CA LYS A 94 -12.45 -10.61 4.04
C LYS A 94 -12.26 -10.39 5.54
N GLU A 95 -11.04 -9.98 5.94
CA GLU A 95 -10.73 -9.81 7.36
C GLU A 95 -11.28 -8.51 7.95
N GLY A 96 -11.46 -7.49 7.11
CA GLY A 96 -12.00 -6.21 7.57
C GLY A 96 -11.01 -5.36 8.38
N HIS A 97 -9.73 -5.71 8.34
CA HIS A 97 -8.68 -4.97 9.02
C HIS A 97 -7.37 -5.10 8.25
N THR A 98 -6.33 -4.40 8.70
CA THR A 98 -5.01 -4.48 8.06
C THR A 98 -4.48 -5.91 8.07
N VAL A 99 -4.02 -6.37 6.91
CA VAL A 99 -3.39 -7.68 6.74
C VAL A 99 -2.00 -7.49 6.16
N LEU A 100 -1.12 -8.47 6.43
CA LEU A 100 0.21 -8.52 5.86
C LEU A 100 0.34 -9.71 4.95
N THR A 101 1.02 -9.53 3.82
CA THR A 101 1.34 -10.66 2.95
C THR A 101 2.62 -11.34 3.39
N PRO A 102 2.85 -12.59 2.97
CA PRO A 102 4.19 -13.16 3.01
C PRO A 102 5.17 -12.36 2.15
N LEU A 103 6.45 -12.63 2.31
CA LEU A 103 7.48 -12.03 1.46
C LEU A 103 7.32 -12.50 0.02
N PHE A 104 7.55 -11.59 -0.92
CA PHE A 104 7.61 -11.91 -2.34
C PHE A 104 8.51 -10.88 -3.03
N ASN A 105 8.88 -11.15 -4.28
CA ASN A 105 9.75 -10.23 -5.01
C ASN A 105 8.91 -9.15 -5.70
N SER A 106 9.33 -7.90 -5.50
CA SER A 106 8.68 -6.76 -6.12
C SER A 106 8.80 -6.80 -7.64
N LEU A 107 7.70 -6.44 -8.31
CA LEU A 107 7.71 -6.24 -9.76
C LEU A 107 8.52 -5.00 -10.15
N PHE A 108 8.73 -4.06 -9.22
CA PHE A 108 9.44 -2.82 -9.50
C PHE A 108 10.94 -2.93 -9.24
N SER A 109 11.32 -3.37 -8.06
CA SER A 109 12.72 -3.42 -7.65
C SER A 109 13.35 -4.80 -7.84
N GLY A 110 12.54 -5.84 -7.98
CA GLY A 110 13.03 -7.22 -7.99
C GLY A 110 13.50 -7.71 -6.63
N ARG A 111 13.34 -6.89 -5.59
CA ARG A 111 13.82 -7.18 -4.25
C ARG A 111 12.68 -7.69 -3.37
N PRO A 112 13.00 -8.35 -2.25
CA PRO A 112 11.96 -8.83 -1.34
C PRO A 112 11.15 -7.69 -0.75
N ILE A 113 9.84 -7.85 -0.79
CA ILE A 113 8.88 -6.94 -0.16
C ILE A 113 7.82 -7.74 0.57
N PHE A 114 7.12 -7.09 1.47
CA PHE A 114 5.79 -7.55 1.90
C PHE A 114 4.83 -6.38 1.79
N THR A 115 3.55 -6.68 1.66
CA THR A 115 2.52 -5.67 1.52
C THR A 115 1.68 -5.64 2.79
N THR A 116 1.42 -4.43 3.29
CA THR A 116 0.31 -4.23 4.23
C THR A 116 -0.87 -3.74 3.42
N ALA A 117 -2.03 -4.32 3.63
CA ALA A 117 -3.26 -3.92 2.94
C ALA A 117 -4.31 -3.57 3.99
N THR A 118 -4.80 -2.32 3.93
CA THR A 118 -5.74 -1.79 4.92
C THR A 118 -7.02 -1.40 4.22
N PRO A 119 -8.15 -2.06 4.54
CA PRO A 119 -9.44 -1.66 3.98
C PRO A 119 -9.91 -0.37 4.64
N ILE A 120 -10.48 0.52 3.83
CA ILE A 120 -10.98 1.80 4.30
C ILE A 120 -12.50 1.80 4.17
N TYR A 121 -13.16 2.01 5.29
CA TYR A 121 -14.62 2.05 5.36
C TYR A 121 -15.09 3.46 5.70
N ASP A 122 -16.24 3.83 5.17
CA ASP A 122 -16.92 5.04 5.55
C ASP A 122 -18.42 4.71 5.68
N GLN A 123 -18.98 4.99 6.85
CA GLN A 123 -20.37 4.67 7.17
C GLN A 123 -20.71 3.19 6.92
N GLY A 124 -19.75 2.32 7.25
CA GLY A 124 -19.91 0.87 7.12
C GLY A 124 -19.70 0.31 5.74
N GLU A 125 -19.44 1.16 4.74
CA GLU A 125 -19.22 0.73 3.37
C GLU A 125 -17.76 0.78 2.99
N LEU A 126 -17.28 -0.26 2.29
CA LEU A 126 -15.91 -0.33 1.81
C LEU A 126 -15.69 0.72 0.71
N GLN A 127 -14.72 1.59 0.93
CA GLN A 127 -14.36 2.64 -0.02
C GLN A 127 -13.18 2.25 -0.89
N GLY A 128 -12.33 1.37 -0.40
CA GLY A 128 -11.16 0.91 -1.11
C GLY A 128 -10.16 0.29 -0.16
N VAL A 129 -8.99 -0.06 -0.68
CA VAL A 129 -7.92 -0.68 0.10
C VAL A 129 -6.63 0.10 -0.14
N LEU A 130 -5.98 0.49 0.94
CA LEU A 130 -4.67 1.12 0.90
C LEU A 130 -3.60 0.04 0.97
N GLY A 131 -2.77 -0.05 -0.06
CA GLY A 131 -1.65 -0.97 -0.10
C GLY A 131 -0.34 -0.24 0.13
N LEU A 132 0.52 -0.81 0.95
CA LEU A 132 1.82 -0.27 1.26
C LEU A 132 2.85 -1.38 1.11
N ASP A 133 3.70 -1.27 0.11
CA ASP A 133 4.76 -2.25 -0.13
C ASP A 133 5.99 -1.84 0.64
N VAL A 134 6.45 -2.72 1.51
CA VAL A 134 7.64 -2.48 2.35
C VAL A 134 8.84 -3.17 1.72
N ASN A 135 9.85 -2.39 1.36
CA ASN A 135 11.12 -2.92 0.87
C ASN A 135 11.93 -3.43 2.04
N VAL A 136 12.17 -4.74 2.09
CA VAL A 136 12.81 -5.37 3.24
C VAL A 136 14.27 -4.93 3.39
N ASP A 137 14.98 -4.78 2.30
CA ASP A 137 16.38 -4.33 2.36
C ASP A 137 16.49 -2.92 2.97
N SER A 138 15.60 -2.02 2.59
CA SER A 138 15.57 -0.67 3.15
C SER A 138 15.11 -0.66 4.60
N TRP A 139 14.15 -1.51 4.92
CA TRP A 139 13.61 -1.66 6.27
C TRP A 139 14.70 -2.09 7.26
N THR A 140 15.51 -3.07 6.88
CA THR A 140 16.53 -3.64 7.77
C THR A 140 17.74 -2.74 7.98
N LYS A 141 17.83 -1.62 7.25
CA LYS A 141 18.91 -0.64 7.40
C LYS A 141 18.58 0.48 8.36
N ILE A 142 17.41 0.48 8.92
CA ILE A 142 16.97 1.55 9.82
C ILE A 142 17.52 1.34 11.23
#